data_acb1c14829b13c320523ee25564a5af5
#
_entry.id   acb1c14829b13c320523ee25564a5af5
#
_cell.length_a   1.000
_cell.length_b   1.000
_cell.length_c   1.000
_cell.angle_alpha   90.00
_cell.angle_beta   90.00
_cell.angle_gamma   90.00
#
_symmetry.space_group_name_H-M   'P 1'
#
loop_
_entity.id
_entity.type
_entity.pdbx_description
1 polymer ?
#
loop_
_entity_poly.entity_id
_entity_poly.type
_entity_poly.pdbx_seq_one_letter_code
_entity_poly.pdbx_strand_id
1 'polypeptide(L)'
;MTDQNQTAQEENKLIAERRAKLDKLREGSKSNGHPNDFRRENLAGDLKKQHGEKSKETLVEEGNRVAVAGRVMRRGGPFIGLQDATGSLQVYMAKPLQKESEAWQALDVGDIVCATGVLHLSGKGELYVDVAELSDFQILTKSLRPLPDKFHGLADQELKYRQRYVDLIINEETRKTFLLRSKIIEGIRFYLSQRGFMEVETPMLQTIPGGASAKPFETHHNALDIDMFLRIAPELYLKRLVVGGFERVFEINRNFRNEGLSTRHNPEFTMIEFYQAYADYRDMMDLTEGMLRFIAETVIGNTTIKYGESEYDFAQPFQRITMVDAIKQYNPDMDLAVLNDAENNIETLKKYAQQVGIHLGPKEAGWGPGKLICEIFEATAEEKLDQPTFITEYPWEVSPLARRNDDNPFVTDRFEFF
;
A
#
# COMPACT_ATOMS: atom_id res chain seq x y z
N MET A 1 -26.29 22.35 -15.02
CA MET A 1 -27.14 21.23 -15.48
C MET A 1 -26.99 20.90 -16.98
N THR A 2 -26.62 21.83 -17.83
CA THR A 2 -26.42 21.61 -19.29
C THR A 2 -25.15 20.80 -19.61
N ASP A 3 -24.01 21.06 -18.96
CA ASP A 3 -22.74 20.36 -19.25
C ASP A 3 -22.75 18.88 -18.89
N GLN A 4 -23.30 18.49 -17.75
CA GLN A 4 -23.35 17.09 -17.33
C GLN A 4 -24.26 16.23 -18.23
N ASN A 5 -25.33 16.80 -18.74
CA ASN A 5 -26.22 16.09 -19.69
C ASN A 5 -25.59 15.93 -21.08
N GLN A 6 -24.81 16.90 -21.55
CA GLN A 6 -24.06 16.79 -22.81
C GLN A 6 -22.97 15.73 -22.71
N THR A 7 -22.18 15.72 -21.64
CA THR A 7 -21.13 14.73 -21.40
C THR A 7 -21.68 13.29 -21.33
N ALA A 8 -22.82 13.09 -20.65
CA ALA A 8 -23.47 11.78 -20.57
C ALA A 8 -24.04 11.32 -21.92
N GLN A 9 -24.53 12.22 -22.76
CA GLN A 9 -25.01 11.89 -24.12
C GLN A 9 -23.84 11.52 -25.05
N GLU A 10 -22.72 12.22 -24.98
CA GLU A 10 -21.50 11.93 -25.75
C GLU A 10 -20.89 10.60 -25.32
N GLU A 11 -20.82 10.31 -24.01
CA GLU A 11 -20.36 9.01 -23.50
C GLU A 11 -21.25 7.87 -24.00
N ASN A 12 -22.55 8.01 -23.97
CA ASN A 12 -23.48 7.01 -24.46
C ASN A 12 -23.32 6.76 -25.97
N LYS A 13 -23.03 7.78 -26.78
CA LYS A 13 -22.72 7.65 -28.20
C LYS A 13 -21.46 6.87 -28.44
N LEU A 14 -20.36 7.20 -27.74
CA LEU A 14 -19.09 6.48 -27.84
C LEU A 14 -19.22 5.01 -27.42
N ILE A 15 -19.99 4.71 -26.38
CA ILE A 15 -20.29 3.34 -25.96
C ILE A 15 -21.04 2.58 -27.05
N ALA A 16 -22.03 3.19 -27.68
CA ALA A 16 -22.80 2.60 -28.75
C ALA A 16 -21.92 2.30 -29.98
N GLU A 17 -21.04 3.24 -30.39
CA GLU A 17 -20.09 3.06 -31.45
C GLU A 17 -19.11 1.90 -31.18
N ARG A 18 -18.60 1.80 -29.96
CA ARG A 18 -17.68 0.73 -29.55
C ARG A 18 -18.36 -0.64 -29.48
N ARG A 19 -19.64 -0.69 -29.08
CA ARG A 19 -20.46 -1.91 -29.13
C ARG A 19 -20.65 -2.37 -30.57
N ALA A 20 -21.00 -1.45 -31.48
CA ALA A 20 -21.14 -1.78 -32.92
C ALA A 20 -19.84 -2.33 -33.52
N LYS A 21 -18.68 -1.76 -33.13
CA LYS A 21 -17.37 -2.31 -33.54
C LYS A 21 -17.13 -3.72 -33.00
N LEU A 22 -17.50 -3.98 -31.71
CA LEU A 22 -17.41 -5.32 -31.10
C LEU A 22 -18.33 -6.31 -31.85
N ASP A 23 -19.58 -5.93 -32.14
CA ASP A 23 -20.52 -6.79 -32.87
C ASP A 23 -19.99 -7.16 -34.23
N LYS A 24 -19.36 -6.21 -34.93
CA LYS A 24 -18.68 -6.49 -36.21
C LYS A 24 -17.50 -7.46 -36.05
N LEU A 25 -16.70 -7.34 -34.99
CA LEU A 25 -15.60 -8.27 -34.67
C LEU A 25 -16.10 -9.69 -34.31
N ARG A 26 -17.35 -9.80 -33.85
CA ARG A 26 -18.01 -11.09 -33.57
C ARG A 26 -18.49 -11.81 -34.84
N GLU A 27 -18.83 -11.05 -35.85
CA GLU A 27 -19.28 -11.60 -37.16
C GLU A 27 -18.19 -12.48 -37.76
N GLY A 28 -18.45 -13.76 -37.90
CA GLY A 28 -17.49 -14.73 -38.43
C GLY A 28 -16.37 -15.18 -37.49
N SER A 29 -16.32 -14.66 -36.28
CA SER A 29 -15.32 -15.04 -35.28
C SER A 29 -15.73 -16.28 -34.48
N LYS A 30 -14.88 -17.32 -34.49
CA LYS A 30 -15.06 -18.53 -33.66
C LYS A 30 -14.98 -18.23 -32.16
N SER A 31 -14.32 -17.16 -31.76
CA SER A 31 -14.12 -16.74 -30.38
C SER A 31 -15.14 -15.71 -29.88
N ASN A 32 -16.19 -15.43 -30.68
CA ASN A 32 -17.20 -14.41 -30.38
C ASN A 32 -16.58 -13.02 -30.05
N GLY A 33 -15.54 -12.63 -30.80
CA GLY A 33 -14.83 -11.35 -30.63
C GLY A 33 -13.85 -11.30 -29.47
N HIS A 34 -13.58 -12.44 -28.81
CA HIS A 34 -12.64 -12.55 -27.68
C HIS A 34 -11.66 -13.71 -27.91
N PRO A 35 -10.65 -13.55 -28.80
CA PRO A 35 -9.67 -14.60 -29.06
C PRO A 35 -8.83 -14.90 -27.83
N ASN A 36 -8.51 -16.17 -27.62
CA ASN A 36 -7.75 -16.65 -26.48
C ASN A 36 -6.58 -17.58 -26.85
N ASP A 37 -6.25 -17.64 -28.11
CA ASP A 37 -5.20 -18.48 -28.70
C ASP A 37 -3.82 -17.82 -28.71
N PHE A 38 -3.73 -16.50 -28.50
CA PHE A 38 -2.46 -15.78 -28.40
C PHE A 38 -1.71 -16.10 -27.09
N ARG A 39 -0.41 -16.27 -27.19
CA ARG A 39 0.50 -16.41 -26.03
C ARG A 39 1.54 -15.29 -26.08
N ARG A 40 1.51 -14.46 -25.02
CA ARG A 40 2.51 -13.41 -24.86
C ARG A 40 3.84 -14.03 -24.40
N GLU A 41 4.91 -13.73 -25.11
CA GLU A 41 6.25 -14.21 -24.82
C GLU A 41 7.12 -13.13 -24.17
N ASN A 42 6.83 -11.85 -24.46
CA ASN A 42 7.68 -10.75 -24.09
C ASN A 42 6.92 -9.68 -23.29
N LEU A 43 7.60 -9.08 -22.32
CA LEU A 43 7.11 -7.96 -21.51
C LEU A 43 7.77 -6.64 -21.95
N ALA A 44 7.02 -5.55 -21.97
CA ALA A 44 7.48 -4.25 -22.44
C ALA A 44 8.70 -3.73 -21.66
N GLY A 45 8.71 -3.89 -20.34
CA GLY A 45 9.83 -3.48 -19.50
C GLY A 45 11.09 -4.30 -19.73
N ASP A 46 10.97 -5.60 -19.94
CA ASP A 46 12.10 -6.48 -20.20
C ASP A 46 12.72 -6.19 -21.57
N LEU A 47 11.88 -5.99 -22.59
CA LEU A 47 12.35 -5.60 -23.91
C LEU A 47 13.12 -4.26 -23.86
N LYS A 48 12.62 -3.29 -23.11
CA LYS A 48 13.33 -2.00 -22.94
C LYS A 48 14.66 -2.16 -22.22
N LYS A 49 14.77 -3.01 -21.20
CA LYS A 49 16.03 -3.29 -20.51
C LYS A 49 17.05 -3.99 -21.42
N GLN A 50 16.60 -4.95 -22.22
CA GLN A 50 17.47 -5.76 -23.06
C GLN A 50 17.91 -5.07 -24.34
N HIS A 51 17.04 -4.23 -24.90
CA HIS A 51 17.19 -3.70 -26.27
C HIS A 51 17.14 -2.16 -26.36
N GLY A 52 16.76 -1.46 -25.29
CA GLY A 52 16.53 -0.01 -25.32
C GLY A 52 17.76 0.85 -25.59
N GLU A 53 18.94 0.33 -25.27
CA GLU A 53 20.23 1.02 -25.49
C GLU A 53 20.96 0.58 -26.77
N LYS A 54 20.42 -0.41 -27.52
CA LYS A 54 21.00 -0.89 -28.76
C LYS A 54 20.84 0.14 -29.88
N SER A 55 21.77 0.13 -30.84
CA SER A 55 21.64 0.95 -32.03
C SER A 55 20.56 0.42 -32.97
N LYS A 56 20.09 1.28 -33.88
CA LYS A 56 19.09 0.88 -34.88
C LYS A 56 19.62 -0.20 -35.80
N GLU A 57 20.89 -0.11 -36.19
CA GLU A 57 21.57 -1.08 -37.04
C GLU A 57 21.64 -2.43 -36.38
N THR A 58 22.03 -2.48 -35.09
CA THR A 58 22.11 -3.72 -34.31
C THR A 58 20.75 -4.42 -34.24
N LEU A 59 19.67 -3.68 -33.97
CA LEU A 59 18.32 -4.28 -33.91
C LEU A 59 17.86 -4.82 -35.26
N VAL A 60 18.21 -4.16 -36.37
CA VAL A 60 17.91 -4.64 -37.71
C VAL A 60 18.68 -5.92 -38.02
N GLU A 61 19.98 -5.99 -37.66
CA GLU A 61 20.80 -7.20 -37.87
C GLU A 61 20.32 -8.37 -37.03
N GLU A 62 19.95 -8.14 -35.78
CA GLU A 62 19.44 -9.17 -34.88
C GLU A 62 18.07 -9.72 -35.32
N GLY A 63 17.22 -8.89 -35.91
CA GLY A 63 15.91 -9.28 -36.40
C GLY A 63 15.00 -9.89 -35.33
N ASN A 64 15.10 -9.42 -34.08
CA ASN A 64 14.38 -9.99 -32.95
C ASN A 64 12.87 -9.92 -33.13
N ARG A 65 12.26 -11.07 -33.38
CA ARG A 65 10.79 -11.21 -33.45
C ARG A 65 10.25 -11.43 -32.05
N VAL A 66 9.24 -10.65 -31.65
CA VAL A 66 8.65 -10.63 -30.31
C VAL A 66 7.14 -10.73 -30.38
N ALA A 67 6.53 -11.28 -29.32
CA ALA A 67 5.09 -11.40 -29.15
C ALA A 67 4.67 -10.69 -27.86
N VAL A 68 3.98 -9.55 -28.00
CA VAL A 68 3.57 -8.66 -26.91
C VAL A 68 2.05 -8.55 -26.83
N ALA A 69 1.53 -8.30 -25.63
CA ALA A 69 0.11 -7.97 -25.43
C ALA A 69 -0.03 -6.95 -24.30
N GLY A 70 -1.00 -6.06 -24.44
CA GLY A 70 -1.27 -5.04 -23.44
C GLY A 70 -2.45 -4.14 -23.82
N ARG A 71 -2.66 -3.13 -23.00
CA ARG A 71 -3.72 -2.14 -23.20
C ARG A 71 -3.24 -0.98 -24.07
N VAL A 72 -4.06 -0.59 -25.02
CA VAL A 72 -3.81 0.59 -25.85
C VAL A 72 -4.08 1.85 -25.03
N MET A 73 -3.04 2.60 -24.74
CA MET A 73 -3.12 3.83 -23.96
C MET A 73 -3.03 5.10 -24.80
N ARG A 74 -2.56 4.97 -26.04
CA ARG A 74 -2.43 6.08 -26.99
C ARG A 74 -2.53 5.54 -28.43
N ARG A 75 -3.17 6.32 -29.30
CA ARG A 75 -3.21 6.09 -30.73
C ARG A 75 -2.77 7.37 -31.45
N GLY A 76 -1.82 7.28 -32.34
CA GLY A 76 -1.30 8.44 -33.08
C GLY A 76 -0.64 8.04 -34.39
N GLY A 77 -1.28 8.36 -35.52
CA GLY A 77 -0.78 7.99 -36.84
C GLY A 77 -0.60 6.49 -37.01
N PRO A 78 0.61 6.03 -37.42
CA PRO A 78 0.89 4.61 -37.59
C PRO A 78 1.29 3.88 -36.32
N PHE A 79 1.29 4.57 -35.16
CA PHE A 79 1.72 4.02 -33.88
C PHE A 79 0.58 3.94 -32.87
N ILE A 80 0.60 2.91 -32.07
CA ILE A 80 -0.13 2.83 -30.83
C ILE A 80 0.83 2.66 -29.66
N GLY A 81 0.49 3.23 -28.50
CA GLY A 81 1.20 2.99 -27.24
C GLY A 81 0.51 1.87 -26.49
N LEU A 82 1.18 0.77 -26.31
CA LEU A 82 0.71 -0.41 -25.59
C LEU A 82 1.32 -0.41 -24.20
N GLN A 83 0.51 -0.69 -23.19
CA GLN A 83 0.92 -0.79 -21.80
C GLN A 83 0.63 -2.17 -21.24
N ASP A 84 1.65 -2.80 -20.64
CA ASP A 84 1.51 -4.05 -19.89
C ASP A 84 1.81 -3.86 -18.39
N ALA A 85 2.01 -4.96 -17.66
CA ALA A 85 2.29 -4.93 -16.23
C ALA A 85 3.66 -4.31 -15.87
N THR A 86 4.60 -4.28 -16.83
CA THR A 86 6.01 -3.88 -16.61
C THR A 86 6.34 -2.51 -17.19
N GLY A 87 5.50 -1.99 -18.07
CA GLY A 87 5.73 -0.71 -18.71
C GLY A 87 4.94 -0.49 -19.99
N SER A 88 5.48 0.36 -20.86
CA SER A 88 4.85 0.70 -22.12
C SER A 88 5.81 0.47 -23.29
N LEU A 89 5.27 0.04 -24.45
CA LEU A 89 6.00 -0.15 -25.69
C LEU A 89 5.17 0.41 -26.85
N GLN A 90 5.80 0.81 -27.95
CA GLN A 90 5.09 1.20 -29.16
C GLN A 90 4.88 -0.01 -30.08
N VAL A 91 3.76 -0.02 -30.77
CA VAL A 91 3.51 -0.94 -31.87
C VAL A 91 3.25 -0.10 -33.12
N TYR A 92 3.93 -0.43 -34.17
CA TYR A 92 3.82 0.22 -35.50
C TYR A 92 3.16 -0.71 -36.47
N MET A 93 2.32 -0.14 -37.34
CA MET A 93 1.78 -0.80 -38.51
C MET A 93 1.79 0.16 -39.69
N ALA A 94 2.31 -0.29 -40.85
CA ALA A 94 2.40 0.54 -42.04
C ALA A 94 1.01 0.93 -42.55
N LYS A 95 0.87 2.16 -43.12
CA LYS A 95 -0.42 2.68 -43.62
C LYS A 95 -1.18 1.78 -44.60
N PRO A 96 -0.55 1.08 -45.55
CA PRO A 96 -1.27 0.14 -46.41
C PRO A 96 -1.92 -0.96 -45.58
N LEU A 97 -1.19 -1.59 -44.68
CA LEU A 97 -1.65 -2.68 -43.83
C LEU A 97 -2.76 -2.24 -42.86
N GLN A 98 -2.70 -0.99 -42.35
CA GLN A 98 -3.77 -0.42 -41.51
C GLN A 98 -5.11 -0.34 -42.21
N LYS A 99 -5.13 -0.08 -43.55
CA LYS A 99 -6.34 0.01 -44.36
C LYS A 99 -6.99 -1.35 -44.59
N GLU A 100 -6.19 -2.40 -44.58
CA GLU A 100 -6.63 -3.79 -44.76
C GLU A 100 -7.00 -4.47 -43.43
N SER A 101 -6.43 -4.02 -42.30
CA SER A 101 -6.66 -4.60 -41.00
C SER A 101 -7.99 -4.15 -40.40
N GLU A 102 -8.97 -5.00 -40.34
CA GLU A 102 -10.24 -4.75 -39.64
C GLU A 102 -10.02 -4.48 -38.15
N ALA A 103 -9.09 -5.21 -37.50
CA ALA A 103 -8.72 -5.02 -36.09
C ALA A 103 -8.15 -3.62 -35.84
N TRP A 104 -7.25 -3.13 -36.71
CA TRP A 104 -6.69 -1.80 -36.58
C TRP A 104 -7.72 -0.68 -36.81
N GLN A 105 -8.64 -0.89 -37.73
CA GLN A 105 -9.73 0.08 -37.98
C GLN A 105 -10.73 0.15 -36.82
N ALA A 106 -11.04 -0.99 -36.23
CA ALA A 106 -11.95 -1.08 -35.06
C ALA A 106 -11.33 -0.64 -33.75
N LEU A 107 -10.00 -0.38 -33.70
CA LEU A 107 -9.23 -0.11 -32.49
C LEU A 107 -9.64 1.20 -31.82
N ASP A 108 -9.79 1.15 -30.50
CA ASP A 108 -9.99 2.31 -29.62
C ASP A 108 -8.99 2.31 -28.46
N VAL A 109 -8.75 3.50 -27.90
CA VAL A 109 -7.98 3.61 -26.65
C VAL A 109 -8.72 2.89 -25.53
N GLY A 110 -7.99 2.07 -24.78
CA GLY A 110 -8.53 1.20 -23.75
C GLY A 110 -8.63 -0.28 -24.16
N ASP A 111 -8.62 -0.60 -25.47
CA ASP A 111 -8.65 -1.98 -25.94
C ASP A 111 -7.41 -2.77 -25.47
N ILE A 112 -7.56 -4.05 -25.28
CA ILE A 112 -6.44 -4.98 -25.07
C ILE A 112 -6.15 -5.64 -26.40
N VAL A 113 -4.89 -5.55 -26.82
CA VAL A 113 -4.43 -6.07 -28.12
C VAL A 113 -3.20 -6.95 -27.93
N CYS A 114 -2.95 -7.79 -28.91
CA CYS A 114 -1.66 -8.45 -29.10
C CYS A 114 -1.02 -8.02 -30.42
N ALA A 115 0.30 -8.07 -30.46
CA ALA A 115 1.09 -7.82 -31.63
C ALA A 115 2.32 -8.72 -31.65
N THR A 116 2.58 -9.30 -32.83
CA THR A 116 3.83 -10.01 -33.10
C THR A 116 4.58 -9.24 -34.20
N GLY A 117 5.89 -9.13 -34.09
CA GLY A 117 6.66 -8.39 -35.06
C GLY A 117 8.13 -8.25 -34.67
N VAL A 118 8.87 -7.53 -35.50
CA VAL A 118 10.31 -7.32 -35.28
C VAL A 118 10.53 -6.02 -34.49
N LEU A 119 11.49 -6.05 -33.57
CA LEU A 119 11.86 -4.86 -32.80
C LEU A 119 12.70 -3.89 -33.62
N HIS A 120 12.30 -2.62 -33.56
CA HIS A 120 13.03 -1.51 -34.17
C HIS A 120 13.08 -0.28 -33.26
N LEU A 121 13.98 0.68 -33.60
CA LEU A 121 13.99 2.02 -33.00
C LEU A 121 13.38 3.05 -33.96
N SER A 122 12.53 3.90 -33.41
CA SER A 122 11.98 5.05 -34.13
C SER A 122 13.07 6.13 -34.33
N GLY A 123 12.80 7.13 -35.19
CA GLY A 123 13.69 8.27 -35.36
C GLY A 123 13.93 9.10 -34.08
N LYS A 124 13.12 8.89 -33.02
CA LYS A 124 13.26 9.52 -31.70
C LYS A 124 13.90 8.61 -30.66
N GLY A 125 14.43 7.45 -31.06
CA GLY A 125 15.03 6.47 -30.15
C GLY A 125 14.02 5.64 -29.34
N GLU A 126 12.73 5.65 -29.69
CA GLU A 126 11.73 4.84 -29.02
C GLU A 126 11.65 3.43 -29.62
N LEU A 127 11.72 2.42 -28.76
CA LEU A 127 11.59 1.02 -29.16
C LEU A 127 10.15 0.71 -29.59
N TYR A 128 9.97 0.02 -30.71
CA TYR A 128 8.66 -0.40 -31.19
C TYR A 128 8.67 -1.77 -31.85
N VAL A 129 7.50 -2.42 -31.88
CA VAL A 129 7.25 -3.68 -32.59
C VAL A 129 6.69 -3.31 -33.96
N ASP A 130 7.35 -3.74 -35.04
CA ASP A 130 6.90 -3.56 -36.42
C ASP A 130 6.05 -4.77 -36.82
N VAL A 131 4.76 -4.53 -37.02
CA VAL A 131 3.78 -5.53 -37.48
C VAL A 131 3.79 -5.59 -39.00
N ALA A 132 4.22 -6.72 -39.55
CA ALA A 132 4.39 -6.91 -40.98
C ALA A 132 3.20 -7.59 -41.68
N GLU A 133 2.40 -8.37 -40.93
CA GLU A 133 1.27 -9.15 -41.49
C GLU A 133 -0.02 -8.87 -40.71
N LEU A 134 -1.18 -9.04 -41.37
CA LEU A 134 -2.49 -8.84 -40.73
C LEU A 134 -2.75 -9.80 -39.60
N SER A 135 -2.25 -11.03 -39.68
CA SER A 135 -2.36 -12.07 -38.66
C SER A 135 -1.56 -11.76 -37.40
N ASP A 136 -0.58 -10.86 -37.47
CA ASP A 136 0.31 -10.48 -36.37
C ASP A 136 -0.33 -9.45 -35.44
N PHE A 137 -1.56 -9.01 -35.68
CA PHE A 137 -2.25 -8.03 -34.83
C PHE A 137 -3.72 -8.40 -34.63
N GLN A 138 -4.12 -8.49 -33.32
CA GLN A 138 -5.50 -8.81 -32.96
C GLN A 138 -5.98 -7.95 -31.77
N ILE A 139 -7.28 -7.63 -31.75
CA ILE A 139 -7.97 -7.14 -30.57
C ILE A 139 -8.37 -8.35 -29.72
N LEU A 140 -7.79 -8.48 -28.53
CA LEU A 140 -8.12 -9.55 -27.58
C LEU A 140 -9.38 -9.21 -26.77
N THR A 141 -9.54 -7.93 -26.43
CA THR A 141 -10.71 -7.45 -25.66
C THR A 141 -11.02 -6.01 -26.02
N LYS A 142 -12.25 -5.75 -26.39
CA LYS A 142 -12.76 -4.41 -26.71
C LYS A 142 -13.13 -3.65 -25.44
N SER A 143 -12.60 -2.45 -25.25
CA SER A 143 -13.00 -1.53 -24.20
C SER A 143 -14.27 -0.79 -24.58
N LEU A 144 -15.38 -1.12 -23.95
CA LEU A 144 -16.69 -0.53 -24.31
C LEU A 144 -16.87 0.87 -23.74
N ARG A 145 -16.28 1.17 -22.58
CA ARG A 145 -16.31 2.51 -22.00
C ARG A 145 -15.00 3.24 -22.30
N PRO A 146 -15.05 4.54 -22.66
CA PRO A 146 -13.85 5.35 -22.79
C PRO A 146 -13.11 5.44 -21.45
N LEU A 147 -11.79 5.48 -21.52
CA LEU A 147 -10.99 5.81 -20.32
C LEU A 147 -11.16 7.30 -20.01
N PRO A 148 -11.12 7.68 -18.71
CA PRO A 148 -11.08 9.07 -18.31
C PRO A 148 -9.93 9.82 -19.00
N ASP A 149 -10.12 11.11 -19.27
CA ASP A 149 -9.12 11.94 -19.94
C ASP A 149 -7.84 12.03 -19.07
N LYS A 150 -6.68 11.80 -19.72
CA LYS A 150 -5.37 11.83 -19.03
C LYS A 150 -5.07 13.16 -18.32
N PHE A 151 -5.61 14.26 -18.85
CA PHE A 151 -5.32 15.61 -18.33
C PHE A 151 -6.23 16.00 -17.15
N HIS A 152 -7.38 15.37 -17.01
CA HIS A 152 -8.30 15.64 -15.92
C HIS A 152 -8.39 14.46 -14.94
N GLY A 153 -7.82 13.29 -15.28
CA GLY A 153 -7.69 12.10 -14.45
C GLY A 153 -8.97 11.73 -13.68
N LEU A 154 -8.87 10.76 -12.81
CA LEU A 154 -9.78 10.65 -11.68
C LEU A 154 -9.27 11.64 -10.62
N ALA A 155 -9.67 12.92 -10.72
CA ALA A 155 -9.31 13.94 -9.73
C ALA A 155 -10.03 13.71 -8.39
N ASP A 156 -11.20 13.09 -8.46
CA ASP A 156 -11.99 12.73 -7.28
C ASP A 156 -11.42 11.50 -6.58
N GLN A 157 -10.97 11.69 -5.35
CA GLN A 157 -10.40 10.65 -4.51
C GLN A 157 -11.38 9.51 -4.23
N GLU A 158 -12.66 9.83 -4.04
CA GLU A 158 -13.69 8.82 -3.80
C GLU A 158 -13.89 7.93 -5.05
N LEU A 159 -13.88 8.54 -6.23
CA LEU A 159 -13.99 7.80 -7.48
C LEU A 159 -12.78 6.89 -7.72
N LYS A 160 -11.55 7.30 -7.33
CA LYS A 160 -10.36 6.43 -7.34
C LYS A 160 -10.55 5.20 -6.46
N TYR A 161 -11.15 5.34 -5.30
CA TYR A 161 -11.43 4.21 -4.41
C TYR A 161 -12.53 3.29 -4.96
N ARG A 162 -13.63 3.86 -5.46
CA ARG A 162 -14.76 3.11 -6.01
C ARG A 162 -14.43 2.39 -7.32
N GLN A 163 -13.61 2.99 -8.16
CA GLN A 163 -13.17 2.45 -9.45
C GLN A 163 -11.66 2.20 -9.47
N ARG A 164 -11.15 1.50 -8.48
CA ARG A 164 -9.72 1.20 -8.34
C ARG A 164 -9.12 0.59 -9.60
N TYR A 165 -9.86 -0.26 -10.31
CA TYR A 165 -9.42 -0.85 -11.57
C TYR A 165 -9.20 0.18 -12.68
N VAL A 166 -9.97 1.27 -12.73
CA VAL A 166 -9.74 2.38 -13.67
C VAL A 166 -8.53 3.20 -13.24
N ASP A 167 -8.42 3.53 -11.96
CA ASP A 167 -7.27 4.22 -11.38
C ASP A 167 -5.96 3.46 -11.67
N LEU A 168 -5.94 2.14 -11.52
CA LEU A 168 -4.79 1.30 -11.87
C LEU A 168 -4.45 1.30 -13.37
N ILE A 169 -5.42 1.53 -14.26
CA ILE A 169 -5.17 1.64 -15.71
C ILE A 169 -4.46 2.96 -16.06
N ILE A 170 -4.92 4.07 -15.47
CA ILE A 170 -4.50 5.41 -15.89
C ILE A 170 -3.39 6.02 -15.03
N ASN A 171 -3.28 5.59 -13.76
CA ASN A 171 -2.37 6.17 -12.78
C ASN A 171 -1.20 5.23 -12.48
N GLU A 172 -0.02 5.61 -12.94
CA GLU A 172 1.21 4.84 -12.72
C GLU A 172 1.65 4.83 -11.25
N GLU A 173 1.46 5.94 -10.55
CA GLU A 173 1.79 6.04 -9.12
C GLU A 173 0.98 5.06 -8.28
N THR A 174 -0.33 4.95 -8.55
CA THR A 174 -1.19 3.97 -7.86
C THR A 174 -0.67 2.55 -8.08
N ARG A 175 -0.27 2.19 -9.31
CA ARG A 175 0.30 0.87 -9.60
C ARG A 175 1.61 0.63 -8.85
N LYS A 176 2.52 1.62 -8.86
CA LYS A 176 3.79 1.54 -8.11
C LYS A 176 3.54 1.33 -6.62
N THR A 177 2.59 2.07 -6.04
CA THR A 177 2.21 1.95 -4.63
C THR A 177 1.76 0.53 -4.27
N PHE A 178 0.86 -0.07 -5.07
CA PHE A 178 0.40 -1.43 -4.81
C PHE A 178 1.48 -2.49 -5.01
N LEU A 179 2.32 -2.34 -6.02
CA LEU A 179 3.47 -3.23 -6.25
C LEU A 179 4.47 -3.13 -5.09
N LEU A 180 4.79 -1.91 -4.66
CA LEU A 180 5.70 -1.67 -3.55
C LEU A 180 5.14 -2.24 -2.25
N ARG A 181 3.84 -2.02 -1.96
CA ARG A 181 3.17 -2.63 -0.81
C ARG A 181 3.34 -4.16 -0.77
N SER A 182 3.13 -4.84 -1.91
CA SER A 182 3.29 -6.29 -1.97
C SER A 182 4.73 -6.72 -1.70
N LYS A 183 5.71 -6.01 -2.25
CA LYS A 183 7.14 -6.27 -2.02
C LYS A 183 7.57 -6.02 -0.58
N ILE A 184 7.01 -4.98 0.07
CA ILE A 184 7.27 -4.69 1.49
C ILE A 184 6.79 -5.86 2.35
N ILE A 185 5.57 -6.34 2.12
CA ILE A 185 5.02 -7.47 2.89
C ILE A 185 5.85 -8.75 2.66
N GLU A 186 6.28 -9.01 1.43
CA GLU A 186 7.20 -10.12 1.10
C GLU A 186 8.54 -9.96 1.83
N GLY A 187 9.12 -8.77 1.83
CA GLY A 187 10.36 -8.45 2.52
C GLY A 187 10.26 -8.63 4.05
N ILE A 188 9.15 -8.23 4.66
CA ILE A 188 8.88 -8.46 6.09
C ILE A 188 8.85 -9.96 6.39
N ARG A 189 8.11 -10.76 5.60
CA ARG A 189 8.07 -12.21 5.75
C ARG A 189 9.46 -12.83 5.65
N PHE A 190 10.21 -12.43 4.63
CA PHE A 190 11.57 -12.91 4.46
C PHE A 190 12.46 -12.56 5.65
N TYR A 191 12.44 -11.31 6.12
CA TYR A 191 13.26 -10.84 7.25
C TYR A 191 13.01 -11.64 8.53
N LEU A 192 11.72 -11.85 8.87
CA LEU A 192 11.32 -12.60 10.06
C LEU A 192 11.63 -14.10 9.93
N SER A 193 11.34 -14.70 8.77
CA SER A 193 11.61 -16.13 8.53
C SER A 193 13.11 -16.44 8.62
N GLN A 194 13.99 -15.56 8.12
CA GLN A 194 15.46 -15.73 8.25
C GLN A 194 15.95 -15.66 9.70
N ARG A 195 15.13 -15.14 10.61
CA ARG A 195 15.42 -15.05 12.07
C ARG A 195 14.70 -16.12 12.87
N GLY A 196 14.16 -17.13 12.19
CA GLY A 196 13.50 -18.28 12.81
C GLY A 196 12.10 -18.03 13.33
N PHE A 197 11.45 -16.94 12.90
CA PHE A 197 10.03 -16.75 13.16
C PHE A 197 9.19 -17.61 12.23
N MET A 198 8.20 -18.28 12.78
CA MET A 198 7.20 -19.06 12.05
C MET A 198 5.98 -18.20 11.77
N GLU A 199 5.60 -18.08 10.49
CA GLU A 199 4.31 -17.46 10.12
C GLU A 199 3.18 -18.41 10.46
N VAL A 200 2.16 -17.90 11.13
CA VAL A 200 0.98 -18.65 11.54
C VAL A 200 -0.31 -17.94 11.15
N GLU A 201 -1.40 -18.68 11.08
CA GLU A 201 -2.75 -18.14 10.93
C GLU A 201 -3.59 -18.54 12.15
N THR A 202 -4.14 -17.54 12.82
CA THR A 202 -5.02 -17.72 13.98
C THR A 202 -6.46 -17.34 13.62
N PRO A 203 -7.48 -17.78 14.41
CA PRO A 203 -8.88 -17.55 14.07
C PRO A 203 -9.23 -16.06 13.92
N MET A 204 -9.89 -15.70 12.82
CA MET A 204 -10.49 -14.38 12.63
C MET A 204 -11.84 -14.24 13.30
N LEU A 205 -12.60 -15.34 13.40
CA LEU A 205 -13.83 -15.42 14.17
C LEU A 205 -13.51 -15.90 15.58
N GLN A 206 -13.84 -15.09 16.57
CA GLN A 206 -13.53 -15.33 17.98
C GLN A 206 -14.79 -15.29 18.83
N THR A 207 -14.85 -16.11 19.86
CA THR A 207 -15.94 -16.08 20.85
C THR A 207 -15.76 -14.99 21.88
N ILE A 208 -14.52 -14.55 22.11
CA ILE A 208 -14.17 -13.46 23.03
C ILE A 208 -13.19 -12.55 22.29
N PRO A 209 -13.57 -11.30 21.98
CA PRO A 209 -12.65 -10.33 21.39
C PRO A 209 -11.64 -9.87 22.44
N GLY A 210 -10.38 -9.68 22.06
CA GLY A 210 -9.33 -9.22 22.98
C GLY A 210 -8.04 -8.89 22.26
N GLY A 211 -7.06 -8.40 23.04
CA GLY A 211 -5.74 -8.01 22.53
C GLY A 211 -5.65 -6.55 22.06
N ALA A 212 -6.74 -5.80 22.11
CA ALA A 212 -6.76 -4.36 21.82
C ALA A 212 -7.96 -3.70 22.54
N SER A 213 -7.92 -2.38 22.64
CA SER A 213 -9.07 -1.58 23.09
C SER A 213 -9.81 -1.03 21.87
N ALA A 214 -10.71 -1.83 21.30
CA ALA A 214 -11.47 -1.47 20.13
C ALA A 214 -12.86 -2.13 20.14
N LYS A 215 -13.83 -1.52 19.43
CA LYS A 215 -15.17 -2.10 19.29
C LYS A 215 -15.15 -3.17 18.20
N PRO A 216 -15.56 -4.44 18.48
CA PRO A 216 -15.60 -5.50 17.48
C PRO A 216 -16.81 -5.37 16.53
N PHE A 217 -16.77 -6.04 15.39
CA PHE A 217 -17.94 -6.42 14.62
C PHE A 217 -18.51 -7.72 15.17
N GLU A 218 -19.82 -7.80 15.30
CA GLU A 218 -20.54 -8.95 15.85
C GLU A 218 -21.20 -9.75 14.73
N THR A 219 -21.23 -11.08 14.88
CA THR A 219 -21.91 -12.00 13.99
C THR A 219 -22.46 -13.18 14.77
N HIS A 220 -23.27 -14.03 14.12
CA HIS A 220 -23.87 -15.22 14.75
C HIS A 220 -23.50 -16.49 14.02
N HIS A 221 -23.06 -17.52 14.74
CA HIS A 221 -22.78 -18.85 14.21
C HIS A 221 -24.03 -19.74 14.27
N ASN A 222 -24.77 -19.84 13.18
CA ASN A 222 -26.08 -20.50 13.13
C ASN A 222 -26.07 -21.96 13.62
N ALA A 223 -25.05 -22.74 13.28
CA ALA A 223 -25.01 -24.15 13.63
C ALA A 223 -24.72 -24.42 15.12
N LEU A 224 -24.04 -23.50 15.79
CA LEU A 224 -23.70 -23.59 17.21
C LEU A 224 -24.61 -22.72 18.08
N ASP A 225 -25.43 -21.87 17.48
CA ASP A 225 -26.31 -20.89 18.15
C ASP A 225 -25.56 -20.04 19.18
N ILE A 226 -24.39 -19.47 18.73
CA ILE A 226 -23.53 -18.61 19.56
C ILE A 226 -23.17 -17.34 18.83
N ASP A 227 -23.03 -16.25 19.59
CA ASP A 227 -22.49 -15.00 19.06
C ASP A 227 -20.97 -15.10 18.93
N MET A 228 -20.45 -14.53 17.86
CA MET A 228 -19.03 -14.46 17.55
C MET A 228 -18.65 -13.06 17.11
N PHE A 229 -17.37 -12.79 17.18
CA PHE A 229 -16.80 -11.48 16.85
C PHE A 229 -15.72 -11.62 15.79
N LEU A 230 -15.68 -10.68 14.86
CA LEU A 230 -14.49 -10.49 14.03
C LEU A 230 -13.37 -9.93 14.91
N ARG A 231 -12.19 -10.54 14.86
CA ARG A 231 -11.06 -10.21 15.74
C ARG A 231 -10.61 -8.75 15.59
N ILE A 232 -10.32 -8.13 16.71
CA ILE A 232 -9.70 -6.81 16.79
C ILE A 232 -8.17 -6.88 16.82
N ALA A 233 -7.62 -8.05 17.23
CA ALA A 233 -6.19 -8.39 17.26
C ALA A 233 -6.00 -9.91 17.35
N PRO A 234 -4.88 -10.49 16.90
CA PRO A 234 -4.54 -11.90 17.05
C PRO A 234 -3.81 -12.23 18.36
N GLU A 235 -3.52 -11.26 19.22
CA GLU A 235 -2.63 -11.30 20.38
C GLU A 235 -2.82 -12.53 21.27
N LEU A 236 -4.06 -12.79 21.72
CA LEU A 236 -4.32 -13.86 22.68
C LEU A 236 -4.03 -15.26 22.08
N TYR A 237 -4.26 -15.44 20.80
CA TYR A 237 -3.96 -16.70 20.11
C TYR A 237 -2.46 -16.87 19.86
N LEU A 238 -1.76 -15.79 19.47
CA LEU A 238 -0.31 -15.82 19.29
C LEU A 238 0.41 -16.11 20.61
N LYS A 239 -0.03 -15.52 21.72
CA LYS A 239 0.50 -15.82 23.06
C LYS A 239 0.27 -17.29 23.46
N ARG A 240 -0.88 -17.90 23.10
CA ARG A 240 -1.12 -19.32 23.34
C ARG A 240 -0.15 -20.22 22.57
N LEU A 241 0.24 -19.83 21.35
CA LEU A 241 1.24 -20.57 20.57
C LEU A 241 2.62 -20.48 21.21
N VAL A 242 3.00 -19.31 21.76
CA VAL A 242 4.25 -19.17 22.52
C VAL A 242 4.23 -20.02 23.79
N VAL A 243 3.12 -20.03 24.55
CA VAL A 243 2.94 -20.93 25.70
C VAL A 243 3.03 -22.40 25.26
N GLY A 244 2.54 -22.73 24.07
CA GLY A 244 2.63 -24.05 23.47
C GLY A 244 4.02 -24.48 23.01
N GLY A 245 5.03 -23.60 23.11
CA GLY A 245 6.43 -23.89 22.79
C GLY A 245 6.92 -23.35 21.44
N PHE A 246 6.13 -22.58 20.70
CA PHE A 246 6.60 -21.87 19.54
C PHE A 246 7.27 -20.56 19.96
N GLU A 247 8.59 -20.58 20.10
CA GLU A 247 9.34 -19.49 20.71
C GLU A 247 9.34 -18.20 19.88
N ARG A 248 9.11 -18.27 18.57
CA ARG A 248 9.06 -17.13 17.65
C ARG A 248 7.94 -17.33 16.65
N VAL A 249 6.91 -16.50 16.72
CA VAL A 249 5.76 -16.55 15.81
C VAL A 249 5.42 -15.16 15.31
N PHE A 250 4.85 -15.08 14.11
CA PHE A 250 4.25 -13.88 13.60
C PHE A 250 3.03 -14.19 12.73
N GLU A 251 2.14 -13.24 12.62
CA GLU A 251 0.99 -13.29 11.72
C GLU A 251 0.84 -11.95 10.99
N ILE A 252 0.72 -12.00 9.66
CA ILE A 252 0.35 -10.86 8.83
C ILE A 252 -1.03 -11.15 8.29
N ASN A 253 -2.07 -10.50 8.83
CA ASN A 253 -3.43 -10.80 8.44
C ASN A 253 -4.40 -9.65 8.73
N ARG A 254 -5.70 -9.85 8.42
CA ARG A 254 -6.75 -8.86 8.62
C ARG A 254 -7.21 -8.80 10.07
N ASN A 255 -7.44 -7.57 10.52
CA ASN A 255 -8.14 -7.25 11.75
C ASN A 255 -9.28 -6.28 11.46
N PHE A 256 -10.24 -6.20 12.37
CA PHE A 256 -11.50 -5.50 12.18
C PHE A 256 -11.79 -4.64 13.42
N ARG A 257 -12.03 -3.38 13.22
CA ARG A 257 -12.42 -2.45 14.30
C ARG A 257 -13.64 -1.66 13.86
N ASN A 258 -14.77 -1.74 14.58
CA ASN A 258 -16.04 -1.07 14.28
C ASN A 258 -16.07 0.32 14.90
N GLU A 259 -15.22 1.19 14.38
CA GLU A 259 -14.99 2.55 14.85
C GLU A 259 -15.16 3.57 13.72
N GLY A 260 -14.83 4.84 13.98
CA GLY A 260 -14.93 5.90 12.98
C GLY A 260 -14.00 5.72 11.78
N LEU A 261 -14.39 6.29 10.65
CA LEU A 261 -13.62 6.27 9.40
C LEU A 261 -12.77 7.54 9.29
N SER A 262 -11.53 7.39 8.84
CA SER A 262 -10.67 8.50 8.44
C SER A 262 -9.76 8.09 7.28
N THR A 263 -8.95 9.00 6.80
CA THR A 263 -7.93 8.70 5.78
C THR A 263 -6.87 7.70 6.27
N ARG A 264 -6.71 7.55 7.59
CA ARG A 264 -5.75 6.64 8.24
C ARG A 264 -6.42 5.42 8.89
N HIS A 265 -7.74 5.43 9.07
CA HIS A 265 -8.48 4.38 9.77
C HIS A 265 -9.54 3.77 8.87
N ASN A 266 -9.35 2.50 8.55
CA ASN A 266 -10.29 1.67 7.83
C ASN A 266 -10.83 0.57 8.77
N PRO A 267 -12.12 0.21 8.72
CA PRO A 267 -12.68 -0.80 9.62
C PRO A 267 -12.09 -2.20 9.44
N GLU A 268 -11.51 -2.47 8.28
CA GLU A 268 -10.77 -3.68 7.94
C GLU A 268 -9.36 -3.29 7.47
N PHE A 269 -8.33 -3.79 8.12
CA PHE A 269 -6.94 -3.45 7.80
C PHE A 269 -6.01 -4.64 8.00
N THR A 270 -4.89 -4.62 7.27
CA THR A 270 -3.80 -5.59 7.46
C THR A 270 -2.84 -5.07 8.51
N MET A 271 -2.52 -5.92 9.47
CA MET A 271 -1.52 -5.63 10.48
C MET A 271 -0.60 -6.84 10.67
N ILE A 272 0.56 -6.62 11.25
CA ILE A 272 1.47 -7.65 11.69
C ILE A 272 1.56 -7.65 13.21
N GLU A 273 1.53 -8.83 13.81
CA GLU A 273 2.00 -9.05 15.17
C GLU A 273 3.06 -10.15 15.17
N PHE A 274 4.08 -9.98 16.01
CA PHE A 274 5.12 -10.99 16.22
C PHE A 274 5.47 -11.09 17.69
N TYR A 275 5.79 -12.30 18.13
CA TYR A 275 6.08 -12.65 19.52
C TYR A 275 7.34 -13.49 19.58
N GLN A 276 8.20 -13.18 20.54
CA GLN A 276 9.44 -13.91 20.79
C GLN A 276 9.59 -14.20 22.28
N ALA A 277 9.76 -15.47 22.63
CA ALA A 277 10.14 -15.88 23.99
C ALA A 277 11.58 -15.48 24.29
N TYR A 278 11.90 -15.28 25.59
CA TYR A 278 13.24 -14.94 26.08
C TYR A 278 13.83 -13.65 25.49
N ALA A 279 12.96 -12.69 25.14
CA ALA A 279 13.34 -11.37 24.63
C ALA A 279 12.62 -10.29 25.44
N ASP A 280 13.26 -9.14 25.58
CA ASP A 280 12.67 -7.96 26.19
C ASP A 280 12.29 -6.90 25.13
N TYR A 281 11.80 -5.75 25.57
CA TYR A 281 11.37 -4.69 24.67
C TYR A 281 12.54 -4.07 23.87
N ARG A 282 13.78 -4.16 24.37
CA ARG A 282 14.98 -3.67 23.67
C ARG A 282 15.31 -4.56 22.49
N ASP A 283 15.20 -5.89 22.66
CA ASP A 283 15.33 -6.84 21.56
C ASP A 283 14.29 -6.58 20.46
N MET A 284 13.07 -6.19 20.86
CA MET A 284 12.00 -5.88 19.91
C MET A 284 12.23 -4.55 19.19
N MET A 285 12.81 -3.55 19.84
CA MET A 285 13.26 -2.31 19.19
C MET A 285 14.34 -2.62 18.16
N ASP A 286 15.35 -3.42 18.50
CA ASP A 286 16.43 -3.84 17.58
C ASP A 286 15.89 -4.62 16.38
N LEU A 287 14.95 -5.54 16.61
CA LEU A 287 14.29 -6.30 15.56
C LEU A 287 13.50 -5.38 14.61
N THR A 288 12.75 -4.43 15.17
CA THR A 288 11.92 -3.48 14.40
C THR A 288 12.79 -2.54 13.58
N GLU A 289 13.80 -1.91 14.20
CA GLU A 289 14.77 -1.05 13.52
C GLU A 289 15.48 -1.78 12.38
N GLY A 290 15.99 -3.00 12.65
CA GLY A 290 16.65 -3.82 11.65
C GLY A 290 15.72 -4.23 10.50
N MET A 291 14.44 -4.52 10.79
CA MET A 291 13.44 -4.85 9.77
C MET A 291 13.13 -3.67 8.87
N LEU A 292 12.89 -2.49 9.42
CA LEU A 292 12.60 -1.28 8.64
C LEU A 292 13.79 -0.87 7.78
N ARG A 293 15.01 -0.91 8.32
CA ARG A 293 16.24 -0.65 7.57
C ARG A 293 16.43 -1.65 6.43
N PHE A 294 16.25 -2.95 6.70
CA PHE A 294 16.31 -3.99 5.67
C PHE A 294 15.32 -3.73 4.53
N ILE A 295 14.08 -3.35 4.84
CA ILE A 295 13.06 -3.02 3.83
C ILE A 295 13.49 -1.79 3.01
N ALA A 296 13.98 -0.75 3.66
CA ALA A 296 14.46 0.46 2.98
C ALA A 296 15.60 0.12 2.00
N GLU A 297 16.59 -0.65 2.43
CA GLU A 297 17.75 -1.04 1.62
C GLU A 297 17.40 -1.99 0.47
N THR A 298 16.65 -3.06 0.75
CA THR A 298 16.49 -4.18 -0.19
C THR A 298 15.25 -4.08 -1.06
N VAL A 299 14.17 -3.51 -0.55
CA VAL A 299 12.89 -3.42 -1.26
C VAL A 299 12.73 -2.06 -1.93
N ILE A 300 12.99 -0.98 -1.20
CA ILE A 300 12.87 0.39 -1.72
C ILE A 300 14.12 0.76 -2.49
N GLY A 301 15.30 0.26 -2.08
CA GLY A 301 16.61 0.54 -2.70
C GLY A 301 17.18 1.89 -2.30
N ASN A 302 16.63 2.53 -1.26
CA ASN A 302 17.09 3.79 -0.70
C ASN A 302 16.71 3.85 0.79
N THR A 303 17.66 4.20 1.64
CA THR A 303 17.44 4.38 3.08
C THR A 303 16.87 5.76 3.43
N THR A 304 17.05 6.74 2.57
CA THR A 304 16.45 8.06 2.70
C THR A 304 15.11 8.08 1.99
N ILE A 305 14.02 8.18 2.74
CA ILE A 305 12.64 8.06 2.25
C ILE A 305 11.94 9.41 2.36
N LYS A 306 11.48 9.93 1.23
CA LYS A 306 10.66 11.13 1.19
C LYS A 306 9.18 10.77 1.31
N TYR A 307 8.49 11.40 2.27
CA TYR A 307 7.05 11.28 2.47
C TYR A 307 6.42 12.65 2.76
N GLY A 308 5.59 13.13 1.85
CA GLY A 308 5.08 14.51 1.90
C GLY A 308 6.22 15.52 1.77
N GLU A 309 6.30 16.42 2.72
CA GLU A 309 7.36 17.46 2.80
C GLU A 309 8.57 16.98 3.63
N SER A 310 8.46 15.87 4.33
CA SER A 310 9.50 15.34 5.23
C SER A 310 10.38 14.30 4.55
N GLU A 311 11.62 14.18 5.04
CA GLU A 311 12.60 13.20 4.61
C GLU A 311 13.09 12.41 5.83
N TYR A 312 13.03 11.08 5.75
CA TYR A 312 13.37 10.17 6.85
C TYR A 312 14.60 9.34 6.50
N ASP A 313 15.61 9.33 7.38
CA ASP A 313 16.85 8.59 7.18
C ASP A 313 16.87 7.30 8.01
N PHE A 314 16.56 6.18 7.36
CA PHE A 314 16.58 4.84 7.96
C PHE A 314 18.00 4.24 8.08
N ALA A 315 19.04 4.88 7.53
CA ALA A 315 20.42 4.42 7.69
C ALA A 315 20.98 4.74 9.06
N GLN A 316 20.53 5.82 9.68
CA GLN A 316 20.95 6.20 11.03
C GLN A 316 20.33 5.31 12.09
N PRO A 317 20.98 5.14 13.26
CA PRO A 317 20.33 4.54 14.42
C PRO A 317 19.06 5.32 14.79
N PHE A 318 17.96 4.60 15.03
CA PHE A 318 16.71 5.23 15.46
C PHE A 318 16.88 5.80 16.86
N GLN A 319 16.32 6.99 17.10
CA GLN A 319 16.34 7.60 18.40
C GLN A 319 15.57 6.74 19.42
N ARG A 320 16.12 6.60 20.63
CA ARG A 320 15.47 5.92 21.77
C ARG A 320 15.46 6.90 22.93
N ILE A 321 14.28 7.35 23.30
CA ILE A 321 14.11 8.39 24.31
C ILE A 321 12.93 8.01 25.21
N THR A 322 13.01 8.32 26.51
CA THR A 322 11.89 8.11 27.43
C THR A 322 10.78 9.14 27.16
N MET A 323 9.55 8.80 27.49
CA MET A 323 8.43 9.75 27.37
C MET A 323 8.68 11.05 28.12
N VAL A 324 9.24 10.97 29.31
CA VAL A 324 9.55 12.15 30.15
C VAL A 324 10.64 13.00 29.51
N ASP A 325 11.70 12.39 29.00
CA ASP A 325 12.77 13.12 28.31
C ASP A 325 12.28 13.77 27.01
N ALA A 326 11.39 13.10 26.27
CA ALA A 326 10.74 13.67 25.08
C ALA A 326 9.90 14.91 25.45
N ILE A 327 9.08 14.84 26.52
CA ILE A 327 8.36 16.00 27.03
C ILE A 327 9.33 17.14 27.35
N LYS A 328 10.39 16.85 28.07
CA LYS A 328 11.40 17.85 28.48
C LYS A 328 12.11 18.49 27.27
N GLN A 329 12.43 17.70 26.27
CA GLN A 329 13.08 18.18 25.04
C GLN A 329 12.23 19.26 24.34
N TYR A 330 10.92 19.07 24.26
CA TYR A 330 10.01 19.98 23.58
C TYR A 330 9.33 21.01 24.50
N ASN A 331 9.50 20.88 25.81
CA ASN A 331 8.99 21.81 26.82
C ASN A 331 10.10 22.12 27.85
N PRO A 332 11.10 22.92 27.47
CA PRO A 332 12.27 23.16 28.29
C PRO A 332 11.97 23.85 29.66
N ASP A 333 10.82 24.51 29.76
CA ASP A 333 10.38 25.18 30.99
C ASP A 333 9.74 24.22 32.02
N MET A 334 9.39 22.99 31.64
CA MET A 334 8.89 21.99 32.58
C MET A 334 10.02 21.39 33.39
N ASP A 335 9.82 21.26 34.69
CA ASP A 335 10.83 20.67 35.58
C ASP A 335 10.89 19.15 35.43
N LEU A 336 12.06 18.63 35.02
CA LEU A 336 12.30 17.20 34.85
C LEU A 336 12.12 16.42 36.18
N ALA A 337 12.44 17.04 37.34
CA ALA A 337 12.24 16.39 38.65
C ALA A 337 10.75 16.19 38.96
N VAL A 338 9.89 17.12 38.53
CA VAL A 338 8.43 16.99 38.66
C VAL A 338 7.90 15.89 37.74
N LEU A 339 8.40 15.81 36.50
CA LEU A 339 7.97 14.78 35.53
C LEU A 339 8.40 13.38 35.99
N ASN A 340 9.61 13.22 36.52
CA ASN A 340 10.12 11.94 37.05
C ASN A 340 9.48 11.50 38.36
N ASP A 341 8.93 12.41 39.13
CA ASP A 341 8.22 12.14 40.37
C ASP A 341 6.73 12.52 40.27
N ALA A 342 6.12 12.04 39.22
CA ALA A 342 4.76 12.38 38.79
C ALA A 342 3.70 12.06 39.86
N GLU A 343 3.87 10.95 40.61
CA GLU A 343 2.95 10.51 41.66
C GLU A 343 2.83 11.52 42.80
N ASN A 344 3.95 12.15 43.19
CA ASN A 344 3.98 13.15 44.24
C ASN A 344 3.68 14.58 43.74
N ASN A 345 3.65 14.80 42.41
CA ASN A 345 3.54 16.12 41.82
C ASN A 345 2.29 16.32 40.94
N ILE A 346 1.22 15.57 41.20
CA ILE A 346 0.01 15.55 40.35
C ILE A 346 -0.61 16.96 40.12
N GLU A 347 -0.62 17.82 41.13
CA GLU A 347 -1.17 19.18 41.01
C GLU A 347 -0.30 20.09 40.13
N THR A 348 1.01 19.85 40.09
CA THR A 348 1.92 20.55 39.17
C THR A 348 1.75 20.03 37.76
N LEU A 349 1.57 18.72 37.54
CA LEU A 349 1.25 18.12 36.24
C LEU A 349 -0.06 18.63 35.70
N LYS A 350 -1.10 18.79 36.49
CA LYS A 350 -2.36 19.43 36.06
C LYS A 350 -2.15 20.86 35.57
N LYS A 351 -1.29 21.63 36.24
CA LYS A 351 -0.91 22.98 35.79
C LYS A 351 -0.16 22.93 34.45
N TYR A 352 0.79 22.00 34.28
CA TYR A 352 1.49 21.80 33.01
C TYR A 352 0.53 21.42 31.90
N ALA A 353 -0.39 20.48 32.16
CA ALA A 353 -1.42 20.10 31.19
C ALA A 353 -2.27 21.31 30.74
N GLN A 354 -2.70 22.13 31.69
CA GLN A 354 -3.46 23.37 31.39
C GLN A 354 -2.63 24.39 30.59
N GLN A 355 -1.34 24.55 30.92
CA GLN A 355 -0.42 25.45 30.19
C GLN A 355 -0.25 25.07 28.73
N VAL A 356 -0.28 23.79 28.39
CA VAL A 356 -0.17 23.27 27.02
C VAL A 356 -1.53 23.13 26.32
N GLY A 357 -2.61 23.65 26.93
CA GLY A 357 -3.94 23.73 26.33
C GLY A 357 -4.85 22.52 26.57
N ILE A 358 -4.46 21.58 27.41
CA ILE A 358 -5.29 20.43 27.77
C ILE A 358 -6.40 20.92 28.73
N HIS A 359 -7.64 20.70 28.34
CA HIS A 359 -8.80 21.09 29.14
C HIS A 359 -9.11 20.01 30.17
N LEU A 360 -8.95 20.36 31.47
CA LEU A 360 -9.27 19.45 32.57
C LEU A 360 -10.70 19.71 33.08
N GLY A 361 -11.68 19.06 32.44
CA GLY A 361 -13.09 19.09 32.83
C GLY A 361 -13.45 18.05 33.92
N PRO A 362 -14.74 17.86 34.21
CA PRO A 362 -15.19 16.90 35.24
C PRO A 362 -14.79 15.44 34.98
N LYS A 363 -14.65 15.05 33.69
CA LYS A 363 -14.22 13.69 33.30
C LYS A 363 -12.72 13.50 33.51
N GLU A 364 -11.93 14.51 33.20
CA GLU A 364 -10.48 14.54 33.26
C GLU A 364 -9.98 14.79 34.72
N ALA A 365 -10.85 15.26 35.60
CA ALA A 365 -10.53 15.47 37.01
C ALA A 365 -10.05 14.19 37.74
N GLY A 366 -10.47 13.02 37.23
CA GLY A 366 -10.07 11.71 37.72
C GLY A 366 -8.79 11.13 37.10
N TRP A 367 -8.12 11.85 36.22
CA TRP A 367 -6.88 11.38 35.62
C TRP A 367 -5.75 11.30 36.64
N GLY A 368 -5.08 10.17 36.65
CA GLY A 368 -3.87 9.99 37.47
C GLY A 368 -2.62 10.61 36.83
N PRO A 369 -1.49 10.54 37.53
CA PRO A 369 -0.23 11.14 37.04
C PRO A 369 0.26 10.53 35.72
N GLY A 370 0.09 9.24 35.54
CA GLY A 370 0.50 8.55 34.29
C GLY A 370 -0.31 9.01 33.08
N LYS A 371 -1.62 9.18 33.22
CA LYS A 371 -2.47 9.69 32.15
C LYS A 371 -2.12 11.14 31.82
N LEU A 372 -1.84 11.97 32.82
CA LEU A 372 -1.43 13.36 32.61
C LEU A 372 -0.09 13.46 31.87
N ILE A 373 0.90 12.63 32.19
CA ILE A 373 2.18 12.55 31.46
C ILE A 373 1.93 12.18 30.00
N CYS A 374 1.09 11.17 29.74
CA CYS A 374 0.77 10.72 28.37
C CYS A 374 0.11 11.84 27.56
N GLU A 375 -0.90 12.50 28.12
CA GLU A 375 -1.59 13.61 27.45
C GLU A 375 -0.66 14.82 27.17
N ILE A 376 0.24 15.14 28.09
CA ILE A 376 1.23 16.21 27.87
C ILE A 376 2.18 15.82 26.74
N PHE A 377 2.62 14.54 26.66
CA PHE A 377 3.43 14.03 25.58
C PHE A 377 2.70 14.15 24.25
N GLU A 378 1.48 13.63 24.15
CA GLU A 378 0.66 13.68 22.94
C GLU A 378 0.43 15.12 22.44
N ALA A 379 0.15 16.04 23.37
CA ALA A 379 -0.11 17.44 23.03
C ALA A 379 1.14 18.25 22.62
N THR A 380 2.34 17.85 23.04
CA THR A 380 3.52 18.72 22.94
C THR A 380 4.73 18.14 22.24
N ALA A 381 4.89 16.82 22.24
CA ALA A 381 6.07 16.13 21.74
C ALA A 381 5.78 15.23 20.54
N GLU A 382 4.68 14.49 20.55
CA GLU A 382 4.38 13.47 19.54
C GLU A 382 4.45 14.00 18.09
N GLU A 383 3.72 15.08 17.80
CA GLU A 383 3.70 15.66 16.43
C GLU A 383 5.05 16.28 16.00
N LYS A 384 6.01 16.41 16.93
CA LYS A 384 7.35 16.98 16.65
C LYS A 384 8.41 15.91 16.43
N LEU A 385 8.05 14.63 16.56
CA LEU A 385 8.92 13.51 16.27
C LEU A 385 8.98 13.33 14.75
N ASP A 386 9.96 13.93 14.10
CA ASP A 386 10.11 13.99 12.65
C ASP A 386 11.13 12.98 12.08
N GLN A 387 11.82 12.23 12.95
CA GLN A 387 12.73 11.16 12.56
C GLN A 387 12.38 9.86 13.27
N PRO A 388 12.73 8.69 12.72
CA PRO A 388 12.42 7.40 13.32
C PRO A 388 12.81 7.34 14.81
N THR A 389 11.83 7.28 15.70
CA THR A 389 12.03 7.41 17.15
C THR A 389 11.23 6.36 17.91
N PHE A 390 11.88 5.69 18.86
CA PHE A 390 11.23 4.87 19.86
C PHE A 390 11.03 5.67 21.14
N ILE A 391 9.78 5.77 21.59
CA ILE A 391 9.41 6.31 22.89
C ILE A 391 9.26 5.16 23.86
N THR A 392 9.99 5.20 24.98
CA THR A 392 10.02 4.17 26.02
C THR A 392 9.43 4.68 27.32
N GLU A 393 9.31 3.80 28.31
CA GLU A 393 8.87 4.13 29.67
C GLU A 393 7.48 4.75 29.74
N TYR A 394 6.51 4.10 29.09
CA TYR A 394 5.10 4.47 29.21
C TYR A 394 4.61 4.21 30.64
N PRO A 395 3.86 5.15 31.26
CA PRO A 395 3.27 4.93 32.57
C PRO A 395 2.40 3.68 32.60
N TRP A 396 2.50 2.88 33.67
CA TRP A 396 1.71 1.66 33.81
C TRP A 396 0.21 1.92 33.82
N GLU A 397 -0.21 3.10 34.26
CA GLU A 397 -1.62 3.52 34.29
C GLU A 397 -2.28 3.46 32.93
N VAL A 398 -1.56 3.83 31.87
CA VAL A 398 -2.03 3.78 30.46
C VAL A 398 -1.63 2.50 29.73
N SER A 399 -0.87 1.63 30.37
CA SER A 399 -0.38 0.37 29.81
C SER A 399 -0.48 -0.80 30.81
N PRO A 400 -1.67 -1.08 31.34
CA PRO A 400 -1.84 -1.99 32.51
C PRO A 400 -1.53 -3.46 32.18
N LEU A 401 -1.46 -3.84 30.90
CA LEU A 401 -1.14 -5.21 30.47
C LEU A 401 0.34 -5.40 30.12
N ALA A 402 1.13 -4.31 30.09
CA ALA A 402 2.57 -4.40 29.88
C ALA A 402 3.29 -4.71 31.20
N ARG A 403 4.48 -5.35 31.11
CA ARG A 403 5.32 -5.60 32.28
C ARG A 403 5.76 -4.27 32.89
N ARG A 404 5.56 -4.08 34.18
CA ARG A 404 6.15 -2.97 34.91
C ARG A 404 7.67 -3.12 35.00
N ASN A 405 8.37 -2.00 34.93
CA ASN A 405 9.80 -1.96 35.15
C ASN A 405 10.14 -2.33 36.59
N ASP A 406 11.18 -3.16 36.80
CA ASP A 406 11.53 -3.67 38.12
C ASP A 406 12.16 -2.57 39.01
N ASP A 407 12.87 -1.60 38.41
CA ASP A 407 13.55 -0.50 39.13
C ASP A 407 12.64 0.72 39.31
N ASN A 408 11.74 0.96 38.38
CA ASN A 408 10.75 2.06 38.41
C ASN A 408 9.33 1.54 38.10
N PRO A 409 8.58 1.06 39.09
CA PRO A 409 7.24 0.49 38.90
C PRO A 409 6.18 1.48 38.39
N PHE A 410 6.46 2.76 38.32
CA PHE A 410 5.59 3.77 37.69
C PHE A 410 5.50 3.62 36.18
N VAL A 411 6.54 3.08 35.54
CA VAL A 411 6.63 2.88 34.08
C VAL A 411 6.62 1.41 33.72
N THR A 412 6.45 1.14 32.45
CA THR A 412 6.41 -0.20 31.86
C THR A 412 7.58 -0.43 30.90
N ASP A 413 8.00 -1.69 30.77
CA ASP A 413 8.98 -2.17 29.81
C ASP A 413 8.32 -2.32 28.43
N ARG A 414 7.96 -1.19 27.84
CA ARG A 414 7.32 -1.12 26.52
C ARG A 414 7.81 0.10 25.73
N PHE A 415 7.57 0.07 24.44
CA PHE A 415 7.84 1.22 23.56
C PHE A 415 6.70 1.42 22.54
N GLU A 416 6.66 2.61 21.99
CA GLU A 416 5.96 2.91 20.72
C GLU A 416 6.96 3.51 19.74
N PHE A 417 6.67 3.36 18.44
CA PHE A 417 7.52 3.81 17.35
C PHE A 417 6.81 4.92 16.57
N PHE A 418 7.51 6.03 16.36
CA PHE A 418 7.07 7.23 15.68
C PHE A 418 7.95 7.56 14.50
#